data_ca510e65a52b8048f0d49c58fd71d3be
#
_entry.id   ca510e65a52b8048f0d49c58fd71d3be
#
_cell.length_a   1.000
_cell.length_b   1.000
_cell.length_c   1.000
_cell.angle_alpha   90.00
_cell.angle_beta   90.00
_cell.angle_gamma   90.00
#
_symmetry.space_group_name_H-M   'P 1'
#
loop_
_entity.id
_entity.type
_entity.pdbx_description
1 polymer ?
#
loop_
_entity_poly.entity_id
_entity_poly.type
_entity_poly.pdbx_seq_one_letter_code
_entity_poly.pdbx_strand_id
1 'polypeptide(L)'
;MPVEKRTPIPVSEAIERVVNQSIYTQQVEVPLNESIHHILAEDIIATYEIPRFNKSPYDGFAIRSKDTVGASGEQRVSFNVIDHIGAGSVSDKMVGAFEAVRIMTGAALPEGTDAVVMLEQTVENGHSFTLRKPFEPNENVSLKGEETEIGDIVLQKGQLINSGAIAVLATYGYTQVKVNKKPSVGVIATGSELLDVNDALESGKIRNSNGPMITALSQKLGLSAIAYQIQEDDLDSSIQVVKEAMAKHDIVITTGGVSVGDFDYLPQIYEALNAEVLFNKIAMRPGSVTTVAVANETYLFGLSGNPSACYTGFELYVKPAVLHMMGANAIYPQVIQATLMEDFKKANPFTRFIRATATLNGKEMTVVPSGFNKSGAVVAIAHSNAMIMLPGGTRGYSQGHTVNVILTESQTYEKTCFI
;
A
#
# COMPACT_ATOMS: atom_id res chain seq x y z
N MET A 1 21.43 -16.55 36.51
CA MET A 1 22.10 -15.36 35.93
C MET A 1 21.36 -14.12 36.38
N PRO A 2 22.02 -12.98 36.61
CA PRO A 2 21.30 -11.77 36.97
C PRO A 2 20.38 -11.40 35.82
N VAL A 3 19.08 -11.15 36.11
CA VAL A 3 18.11 -10.69 35.15
C VAL A 3 18.62 -9.38 34.54
N GLU A 4 18.84 -9.36 33.23
CA GLU A 4 19.26 -8.16 32.50
C GLU A 4 18.28 -7.02 32.78
N LYS A 5 18.79 -5.89 33.26
CA LYS A 5 17.97 -4.74 33.59
C LYS A 5 17.51 -4.05 32.30
N ARG A 6 16.34 -4.43 31.78
CA ARG A 6 15.76 -3.87 30.57
C ARG A 6 15.02 -2.57 30.89
N THR A 7 15.43 -1.46 30.29
CA THR A 7 14.76 -0.16 30.43
C THR A 7 13.80 0.05 29.28
N PRO A 8 12.49 0.25 29.53
CA PRO A 8 11.53 0.47 28.46
C PRO A 8 11.75 1.84 27.80
N ILE A 9 11.83 1.87 26.47
CA ILE A 9 11.86 3.09 25.67
C ILE A 9 10.47 3.42 25.10
N PRO A 10 10.18 4.66 24.74
CA PRO A 10 8.94 5.04 24.02
C PRO A 10 8.78 4.30 22.71
N VAL A 11 7.52 4.11 22.26
CA VAL A 11 7.21 3.45 20.98
C VAL A 11 7.80 4.23 19.80
N SER A 12 7.70 5.57 19.81
CA SER A 12 8.27 6.43 18.77
C SER A 12 9.78 6.25 18.66
N GLU A 13 10.50 6.25 19.78
CA GLU A 13 11.95 6.04 19.82
C GLU A 13 12.32 4.64 19.30
N ALA A 14 11.54 3.61 19.64
CA ALA A 14 11.78 2.27 19.13
C ALA A 14 11.63 2.19 17.60
N ILE A 15 10.60 2.83 17.04
CA ILE A 15 10.40 2.93 15.59
C ILE A 15 11.56 3.70 14.95
N GLU A 16 11.93 4.86 15.49
CA GLU A 16 13.04 5.68 14.98
C GLU A 16 14.37 4.90 14.96
N ARG A 17 14.69 4.13 16.01
CA ARG A 17 15.91 3.31 16.04
C ARG A 17 15.93 2.25 14.94
N VAL A 18 14.77 1.70 14.58
CA VAL A 18 14.65 0.73 13.47
C VAL A 18 14.85 1.41 12.12
N VAL A 19 14.15 2.51 11.86
CA VAL A 19 14.18 3.15 10.53
C VAL A 19 15.42 4.01 10.29
N ASN A 20 16.17 4.36 11.33
CA ASN A 20 17.44 5.08 11.19
C ASN A 20 18.64 4.17 10.85
N GLN A 21 18.42 2.88 10.69
CA GLN A 21 19.46 1.99 10.16
C GLN A 21 19.65 2.22 8.66
N SER A 22 20.89 2.41 8.22
CA SER A 22 21.21 2.62 6.80
C SER A 22 21.25 1.31 6.01
N ILE A 23 20.22 0.47 6.18
CA ILE A 23 20.09 -0.81 5.48
C ILE A 23 19.08 -0.65 4.36
N TYR A 24 19.56 -0.73 3.11
CA TYR A 24 18.74 -0.59 1.92
C TYR A 24 18.92 -1.79 0.99
N THR A 25 17.86 -2.16 0.32
CA THR A 25 17.92 -3.22 -0.69
C THR A 25 18.53 -2.70 -2.00
N GLN A 26 19.11 -3.61 -2.77
CA GLN A 26 19.69 -3.29 -4.07
C GLN A 26 18.61 -2.86 -5.07
N GLN A 27 19.00 -1.99 -6.01
CA GLN A 27 18.18 -1.65 -7.15
C GLN A 27 18.27 -2.75 -8.21
N VAL A 28 17.14 -3.14 -8.77
CA VAL A 28 17.03 -4.16 -9.82
C VAL A 28 16.02 -3.73 -10.88
N GLU A 29 16.14 -4.27 -12.08
CA GLU A 29 15.12 -4.15 -13.11
C GLU A 29 14.22 -5.39 -13.06
N VAL A 30 12.91 -5.17 -13.11
CA VAL A 30 11.92 -6.25 -13.15
C VAL A 30 10.95 -6.01 -14.32
N PRO A 31 10.41 -7.08 -14.93
CA PRO A 31 9.37 -6.94 -15.94
C PRO A 31 8.17 -6.14 -15.41
N LEU A 32 7.54 -5.34 -16.27
CA LEU A 32 6.39 -4.51 -15.90
C LEU A 32 5.29 -5.28 -15.13
N ASN A 33 4.95 -6.47 -15.60
CA ASN A 33 3.93 -7.33 -14.97
C ASN A 33 4.32 -7.89 -13.60
N GLU A 34 5.60 -7.83 -13.23
CA GLU A 34 6.12 -8.26 -11.92
C GLU A 34 6.39 -7.08 -10.99
N SER A 35 6.28 -5.84 -11.48
CA SER A 35 6.64 -4.63 -10.73
C SER A 35 5.63 -4.23 -9.65
N ILE A 36 4.44 -4.81 -9.63
CA ILE A 36 3.40 -4.52 -8.61
C ILE A 36 3.92 -4.75 -7.18
N HIS A 37 3.57 -3.85 -6.26
CA HIS A 37 4.04 -3.84 -4.87
C HIS A 37 5.56 -3.68 -4.69
N HIS A 38 6.31 -3.28 -5.72
CA HIS A 38 7.67 -2.77 -5.55
C HIS A 38 7.64 -1.25 -5.30
N ILE A 39 8.78 -0.72 -4.87
CA ILE A 39 9.02 0.71 -4.72
C ILE A 39 9.89 1.18 -5.88
N LEU A 40 9.47 2.25 -6.56
CA LEU A 40 10.23 2.84 -7.65
C LEU A 40 11.61 3.31 -7.19
N ALA A 41 12.65 2.94 -7.94
CA ALA A 41 14.03 3.33 -7.65
C ALA A 41 14.44 4.66 -8.33
N GLU A 42 13.62 5.17 -9.25
CA GLU A 42 13.83 6.42 -9.98
C GLU A 42 12.50 7.12 -10.28
N ASP A 43 12.58 8.42 -10.64
CA ASP A 43 11.42 9.15 -11.15
C ASP A 43 11.09 8.70 -12.57
N ILE A 44 9.80 8.59 -12.87
CA ILE A 44 9.31 8.34 -14.23
C ILE A 44 8.93 9.67 -14.84
N ILE A 45 9.62 10.01 -15.92
CA ILE A 45 9.48 11.29 -16.59
C ILE A 45 8.70 11.10 -17.90
N ALA A 46 7.73 11.97 -18.16
CA ALA A 46 6.99 12.01 -19.42
C ALA A 46 7.92 12.25 -20.61
N THR A 47 8.03 11.28 -21.49
CA THR A 47 8.86 11.37 -22.71
C THR A 47 8.11 11.94 -23.91
N TYR A 48 6.80 12.08 -23.79
CA TYR A 48 5.88 12.73 -24.73
C TYR A 48 4.63 13.21 -24.00
N GLU A 49 3.89 14.08 -24.66
CA GLU A 49 2.66 14.66 -24.12
C GLU A 49 1.50 13.64 -24.07
N ILE A 50 0.60 13.79 -23.12
CA ILE A 50 -0.68 13.08 -23.06
C ILE A 50 -1.81 14.11 -22.98
N PRO A 51 -2.78 14.05 -23.94
CA PRO A 51 -2.78 13.27 -25.18
C PRO A 51 -1.64 13.68 -26.14
N ARG A 52 -1.23 12.78 -27.04
CA ARG A 52 -0.16 13.03 -28.01
C ARG A 52 -0.56 13.99 -29.14
N PHE A 53 -1.86 14.18 -29.33
CA PHE A 53 -2.48 15.04 -30.36
C PHE A 53 -3.85 15.50 -29.86
N ASN A 54 -4.36 16.58 -30.42
CA ASN A 54 -5.75 17.00 -30.21
C ASN A 54 -6.67 15.88 -30.64
N LYS A 55 -7.59 15.44 -29.79
CA LYS A 55 -8.51 14.33 -30.04
C LYS A 55 -9.94 14.65 -29.63
N SER A 56 -10.90 13.95 -30.19
CA SER A 56 -12.28 14.03 -29.75
C SER A 56 -12.52 13.16 -28.48
N PRO A 57 -13.07 13.73 -27.43
CA PRO A 57 -13.59 12.96 -26.29
C PRO A 57 -15.01 12.41 -26.53
N TYR A 58 -15.65 12.75 -27.67
CA TYR A 58 -17.02 12.39 -27.99
C TYR A 58 -17.14 11.85 -29.42
N ASP A 59 -18.19 11.10 -29.68
CA ASP A 59 -18.63 10.78 -31.02
C ASP A 59 -19.38 11.98 -31.59
N GLY A 60 -19.03 12.40 -32.84
CA GLY A 60 -19.57 13.64 -33.37
C GLY A 60 -18.99 14.04 -34.71
N PHE A 61 -18.85 15.33 -34.89
CA PHE A 61 -18.30 15.94 -36.09
C PHE A 61 -17.20 16.93 -35.71
N ALA A 62 -16.01 16.77 -36.25
CA ALA A 62 -14.96 17.77 -36.21
C ALA A 62 -15.22 18.86 -37.20
N ILE A 63 -15.23 20.12 -36.74
CA ILE A 63 -15.62 21.30 -37.51
C ILE A 63 -14.64 22.45 -37.28
N ARG A 64 -14.78 23.51 -38.06
CA ARG A 64 -14.20 24.81 -37.80
C ARG A 64 -15.21 25.63 -37.01
N SER A 65 -14.86 26.01 -35.79
CA SER A 65 -15.74 26.79 -34.89
C SER A 65 -16.24 28.10 -35.53
N LYS A 66 -15.36 28.80 -36.28
CA LYS A 66 -15.69 30.05 -36.95
C LYS A 66 -16.83 29.93 -37.97
N ASP A 67 -17.09 28.76 -38.55
CA ASP A 67 -18.15 28.54 -39.49
C ASP A 67 -19.52 28.38 -38.79
N THR A 68 -19.53 28.30 -37.45
CA THR A 68 -20.76 28.20 -36.67
C THR A 68 -21.31 29.56 -36.21
N VAL A 69 -20.59 30.66 -36.47
CA VAL A 69 -20.96 32.01 -36.04
C VAL A 69 -22.34 32.36 -36.62
N GLY A 70 -23.25 32.83 -35.76
CA GLY A 70 -24.61 33.18 -36.13
C GLY A 70 -25.59 32.01 -36.11
N ALA A 71 -25.16 30.79 -35.85
CA ALA A 71 -26.06 29.66 -35.69
C ALA A 71 -27.03 29.87 -34.54
N SER A 72 -28.32 29.64 -34.77
CA SER A 72 -29.37 29.72 -33.74
C SER A 72 -30.47 28.68 -34.02
N GLY A 73 -31.46 28.60 -33.11
CA GLY A 73 -32.63 27.75 -33.30
C GLY A 73 -33.43 28.09 -34.57
N GLU A 74 -33.46 29.38 -34.97
CA GLU A 74 -34.14 29.88 -36.13
C GLU A 74 -33.24 29.84 -37.40
N GLN A 75 -31.94 30.10 -37.23
CA GLN A 75 -30.97 30.12 -38.30
C GLN A 75 -29.95 28.99 -38.09
N ARG A 76 -30.24 27.81 -38.66
CA ARG A 76 -29.33 26.66 -38.60
C ARG A 76 -28.20 26.80 -39.62
N VAL A 77 -27.01 26.37 -39.25
CA VAL A 77 -25.86 26.25 -40.15
C VAL A 77 -25.71 24.81 -40.59
N SER A 78 -25.46 24.58 -41.87
CA SER A 78 -25.30 23.25 -42.48
C SER A 78 -23.83 22.98 -42.79
N PHE A 79 -23.40 21.74 -42.57
CA PHE A 79 -22.06 21.23 -42.84
C PHE A 79 -22.14 20.01 -43.77
N ASN A 80 -21.21 19.87 -44.70
CA ASN A 80 -21.03 18.68 -45.54
C ASN A 80 -20.00 17.75 -44.88
N VAL A 81 -20.34 16.48 -44.72
CA VAL A 81 -19.43 15.45 -44.19
C VAL A 81 -18.56 14.92 -45.31
N ILE A 82 -17.27 15.24 -45.27
CA ILE A 82 -16.30 14.89 -46.31
C ILE A 82 -15.53 13.60 -46.01
N ASP A 83 -15.52 13.16 -44.74
CA ASP A 83 -14.82 11.96 -44.29
C ASP A 83 -15.44 11.38 -43.00
N HIS A 84 -15.02 10.13 -42.64
CA HIS A 84 -15.43 9.45 -41.42
C HIS A 84 -14.25 8.69 -40.83
N ILE A 85 -13.81 9.06 -39.63
CA ILE A 85 -12.65 8.47 -38.95
C ILE A 85 -12.98 7.96 -37.55
N GLY A 86 -12.34 6.85 -37.15
CA GLY A 86 -12.37 6.28 -35.83
C GLY A 86 -11.06 6.44 -35.12
N ALA A 87 -11.02 6.00 -33.86
CA ALA A 87 -9.77 5.93 -33.07
C ALA A 87 -8.71 5.12 -33.85
N GLY A 88 -7.47 5.61 -33.85
CA GLY A 88 -6.37 5.01 -34.59
C GLY A 88 -6.29 5.37 -36.07
N SER A 89 -7.23 6.15 -36.57
CA SER A 89 -7.22 6.70 -37.97
C SER A 89 -6.99 8.19 -37.93
N VAL A 90 -6.41 8.71 -39.03
CA VAL A 90 -6.22 10.14 -39.28
C VAL A 90 -6.82 10.43 -40.63
N SER A 91 -7.54 11.55 -40.76
CA SER A 91 -8.03 12.00 -42.06
C SER A 91 -6.91 12.66 -42.86
N ASP A 92 -6.74 12.28 -44.11
CA ASP A 92 -5.82 12.94 -45.06
C ASP A 92 -6.43 14.19 -45.68
N LYS A 93 -7.69 14.53 -45.36
CA LYS A 93 -8.42 15.66 -45.91
C LYS A 93 -8.28 16.87 -44.99
N MET A 94 -7.91 18.01 -45.60
CA MET A 94 -8.02 19.31 -44.95
C MET A 94 -9.48 19.76 -44.96
N VAL A 95 -10.01 20.14 -43.81
CA VAL A 95 -11.41 20.57 -43.68
C VAL A 95 -11.54 22.03 -44.05
N GLY A 96 -12.30 22.28 -45.14
CA GLY A 96 -12.61 23.61 -45.66
C GLY A 96 -13.81 24.28 -44.98
N ALA A 97 -14.29 25.39 -45.57
CA ALA A 97 -15.43 26.12 -45.02
C ALA A 97 -16.72 25.29 -45.15
N PHE A 98 -17.48 25.21 -44.04
CA PHE A 98 -18.72 24.43 -43.92
C PHE A 98 -18.56 22.93 -44.27
N GLU A 99 -17.36 22.41 -44.14
CA GLU A 99 -17.05 21.00 -44.20
C GLU A 99 -16.84 20.45 -42.77
N ALA A 100 -17.04 19.15 -42.63
CA ALA A 100 -16.84 18.45 -41.38
C ALA A 100 -16.33 17.01 -41.62
N VAL A 101 -15.68 16.45 -40.66
CA VAL A 101 -15.34 15.02 -40.62
C VAL A 101 -16.12 14.36 -39.49
N ARG A 102 -16.83 13.28 -39.82
CA ARG A 102 -17.44 12.44 -38.74
C ARG A 102 -16.33 11.79 -37.95
N ILE A 103 -16.31 12.02 -36.62
CA ILE A 103 -15.23 11.62 -35.74
C ILE A 103 -15.77 10.81 -34.56
N MET A 104 -15.05 9.73 -34.21
CA MET A 104 -15.37 8.91 -33.04
C MET A 104 -14.45 9.28 -31.87
N THR A 105 -14.92 8.96 -30.69
CA THR A 105 -14.15 9.12 -29.42
C THR A 105 -12.73 8.57 -29.57
N GLY A 106 -11.74 9.36 -29.18
CA GLY A 106 -10.32 9.01 -29.25
C GLY A 106 -9.62 9.25 -30.57
N ALA A 107 -10.35 9.60 -31.65
CA ALA A 107 -9.76 9.92 -32.95
C ALA A 107 -9.08 11.30 -32.94
N ALA A 108 -7.97 11.43 -33.67
CA ALA A 108 -7.27 12.70 -33.85
C ALA A 108 -8.11 13.71 -34.60
N LEU A 109 -8.05 14.98 -34.16
CA LEU A 109 -8.72 16.06 -34.92
C LEU A 109 -8.09 16.21 -36.28
N PRO A 110 -8.94 16.23 -37.37
CA PRO A 110 -8.45 16.50 -38.70
C PRO A 110 -7.89 17.92 -38.87
N GLU A 111 -6.94 18.07 -39.77
CA GLU A 111 -6.39 19.39 -40.10
C GLU A 111 -7.47 20.36 -40.56
N GLY A 112 -7.42 21.58 -40.06
CA GLY A 112 -8.39 22.62 -40.33
C GLY A 112 -9.58 22.68 -39.38
N THR A 113 -9.70 21.74 -38.42
CA THR A 113 -10.74 21.73 -37.38
C THR A 113 -10.22 22.16 -36.03
N ASP A 114 -11.09 22.78 -35.22
CA ASP A 114 -10.77 23.28 -33.88
C ASP A 114 -11.89 23.08 -32.86
N ALA A 115 -12.99 22.39 -33.24
CA ALA A 115 -14.08 22.06 -32.32
C ALA A 115 -14.74 20.74 -32.70
N VAL A 116 -15.43 20.11 -31.76
CA VAL A 116 -16.22 18.91 -31.96
C VAL A 116 -17.67 19.14 -31.56
N VAL A 117 -18.59 18.84 -32.47
CA VAL A 117 -20.03 18.84 -32.21
C VAL A 117 -20.45 17.41 -31.91
N MET A 118 -21.04 17.16 -30.74
CA MET A 118 -21.57 15.84 -30.38
C MET A 118 -22.74 15.46 -31.30
N LEU A 119 -22.92 14.16 -31.60
CA LEU A 119 -24.00 13.67 -32.45
C LEU A 119 -25.37 14.15 -31.95
N GLU A 120 -25.60 14.19 -30.65
CA GLU A 120 -26.88 14.60 -30.05
C GLU A 120 -27.21 16.08 -30.25
N GLN A 121 -26.24 16.88 -30.66
CA GLN A 121 -26.42 18.32 -30.92
C GLN A 121 -26.69 18.64 -32.37
N THR A 122 -26.74 17.62 -33.22
CA THR A 122 -26.90 17.74 -34.69
C THR A 122 -28.23 17.17 -35.17
N VAL A 123 -28.60 17.56 -36.37
CA VAL A 123 -29.67 16.91 -37.15
C VAL A 123 -29.05 16.47 -38.47
N GLU A 124 -28.82 15.17 -38.59
CA GLU A 124 -28.21 14.56 -39.78
C GLU A 124 -29.20 14.46 -40.93
N ASN A 125 -28.71 14.66 -42.18
CA ASN A 125 -29.45 14.48 -43.41
C ASN A 125 -28.51 13.95 -44.53
N GLY A 126 -28.39 12.63 -44.60
CA GLY A 126 -27.51 11.96 -45.57
C GLY A 126 -26.04 12.29 -45.31
N HIS A 127 -25.38 12.97 -46.25
CA HIS A 127 -23.99 13.38 -46.14
C HIS A 127 -23.80 14.78 -45.52
N SER A 128 -24.81 15.30 -44.84
CA SER A 128 -24.77 16.61 -44.21
C SER A 128 -25.44 16.59 -42.87
N PHE A 129 -25.17 17.58 -42.04
CA PHE A 129 -25.87 17.82 -40.77
C PHE A 129 -26.08 19.32 -40.56
N THR A 130 -27.00 19.66 -39.65
CA THR A 130 -27.22 21.04 -39.23
C THR A 130 -27.05 21.16 -37.72
N LEU A 131 -26.55 22.31 -37.28
CA LEU A 131 -26.46 22.70 -35.88
C LEU A 131 -27.20 24.03 -35.62
N ARG A 132 -27.54 24.28 -34.35
CA ARG A 132 -28.39 25.39 -33.90
C ARG A 132 -27.75 26.33 -32.88
N LYS A 133 -26.46 26.15 -32.58
CA LYS A 133 -25.69 27.03 -31.67
C LYS A 133 -24.29 27.24 -32.23
N PRO A 134 -23.64 28.37 -31.93
CA PRO A 134 -22.24 28.54 -32.22
C PRO A 134 -21.38 27.65 -31.30
N PHE A 135 -20.16 27.37 -31.71
CA PHE A 135 -19.10 26.67 -30.96
C PHE A 135 -17.89 27.57 -30.85
N GLU A 136 -17.24 27.53 -29.68
CA GLU A 136 -15.99 28.22 -29.45
C GLU A 136 -14.80 27.38 -29.92
N PRO A 137 -13.64 28.00 -30.24
CA PRO A 137 -12.40 27.27 -30.47
C PRO A 137 -12.05 26.35 -29.29
N ASN A 138 -11.68 25.11 -29.62
CA ASN A 138 -11.37 24.02 -28.68
C ASN A 138 -12.55 23.49 -27.85
N GLU A 139 -13.79 23.90 -28.17
CA GLU A 139 -14.98 23.33 -27.52
C GLU A 139 -15.08 21.82 -27.84
N ASN A 140 -15.19 21.00 -26.78
CA ASN A 140 -15.22 19.53 -26.85
C ASN A 140 -13.97 18.90 -27.51
N VAL A 141 -12.82 19.45 -27.29
CA VAL A 141 -11.52 18.91 -27.73
C VAL A 141 -10.65 18.61 -26.56
N SER A 142 -10.14 17.38 -26.47
CA SER A 142 -9.01 17.07 -25.58
C SER A 142 -7.72 17.55 -26.24
N LEU A 143 -7.11 18.55 -25.65
CA LEU A 143 -5.93 19.19 -26.20
C LEU A 143 -4.68 18.34 -25.98
N LYS A 144 -3.77 18.38 -26.95
CA LYS A 144 -2.44 17.80 -26.81
C LYS A 144 -1.75 18.34 -25.54
N GLY A 145 -1.27 17.43 -24.68
CA GLY A 145 -0.55 17.79 -23.45
C GLY A 145 -1.42 18.24 -22.27
N GLU A 146 -2.76 18.24 -22.38
CA GLU A 146 -3.63 18.71 -21.29
C GLU A 146 -3.52 17.90 -19.99
N GLU A 147 -3.06 16.64 -20.05
CA GLU A 147 -2.85 15.79 -18.89
C GLU A 147 -1.39 15.82 -18.42
N THR A 148 -0.44 15.68 -19.34
CA THR A 148 0.99 15.73 -19.06
C THR A 148 1.79 16.36 -20.21
N GLU A 149 2.79 17.17 -19.87
CA GLU A 149 3.76 17.72 -20.80
C GLU A 149 5.09 16.94 -20.76
N ILE A 150 5.90 17.09 -21.80
CA ILE A 150 7.25 16.49 -21.84
C ILE A 150 8.06 17.04 -20.66
N GLY A 151 8.67 16.14 -19.89
CA GLY A 151 9.51 16.49 -18.74
C GLY A 151 8.80 16.46 -17.38
N ASP A 152 7.47 16.30 -17.36
CA ASP A 152 6.73 16.13 -16.11
C ASP A 152 7.13 14.84 -15.41
N ILE A 153 7.25 14.89 -14.09
CA ILE A 153 7.41 13.69 -13.25
C ILE A 153 6.03 13.06 -13.04
N VAL A 154 5.75 11.98 -13.74
CA VAL A 154 4.45 11.28 -13.68
C VAL A 154 4.35 10.24 -12.56
N LEU A 155 5.48 9.67 -12.13
CA LEU A 155 5.60 8.86 -10.91
C LEU A 155 6.92 9.20 -10.21
N GLN A 156 6.90 9.27 -8.89
CA GLN A 156 8.07 9.67 -8.10
C GLN A 156 8.87 8.46 -7.61
N LYS A 157 10.19 8.61 -7.57
CA LYS A 157 11.07 7.70 -6.83
C LYS A 157 10.56 7.51 -5.40
N GLY A 158 10.61 6.28 -4.89
CA GLY A 158 10.11 5.94 -3.55
C GLY A 158 8.60 5.71 -3.49
N GLN A 159 7.87 5.86 -4.59
CA GLN A 159 6.45 5.57 -4.68
C GLN A 159 6.20 4.05 -4.79
N LEU A 160 5.17 3.57 -4.08
CA LEU A 160 4.68 2.19 -4.23
C LEU A 160 3.98 2.02 -5.58
N ILE A 161 4.39 1.02 -6.34
CA ILE A 161 3.78 0.68 -7.62
C ILE A 161 2.44 -0.02 -7.37
N ASN A 162 1.35 0.69 -7.67
CA ASN A 162 -0.01 0.19 -7.68
C ASN A 162 -0.51 -0.01 -9.13
N SER A 163 -1.75 -0.45 -9.31
CA SER A 163 -2.34 -0.68 -10.65
C SER A 163 -2.38 0.56 -11.52
N GLY A 164 -2.60 1.75 -10.94
CA GLY A 164 -2.53 3.03 -11.67
C GLY A 164 -1.11 3.33 -12.15
N ALA A 165 -0.10 3.10 -11.31
CA ALA A 165 1.31 3.26 -11.72
C ALA A 165 1.70 2.29 -12.85
N ILE A 166 1.19 1.05 -12.84
CA ILE A 166 1.36 0.10 -13.96
C ILE A 166 0.80 0.67 -15.26
N ALA A 167 -0.40 1.30 -15.23
CA ALA A 167 -0.99 1.92 -16.40
C ALA A 167 -0.14 3.08 -16.95
N VAL A 168 0.40 3.93 -16.06
CA VAL A 168 1.31 5.02 -16.44
C VAL A 168 2.60 4.46 -17.06
N LEU A 169 3.25 3.48 -16.42
CA LEU A 169 4.45 2.83 -16.94
C LEU A 169 4.21 2.22 -18.33
N ALA A 170 3.09 1.50 -18.49
CA ALA A 170 2.70 0.93 -19.79
C ALA A 170 2.47 2.01 -20.85
N THR A 171 1.82 3.13 -20.47
CA THR A 171 1.58 4.26 -21.36
C THR A 171 2.89 4.81 -21.92
N TYR A 172 3.95 4.95 -21.08
CA TYR A 172 5.26 5.42 -21.52
C TYR A 172 6.18 4.32 -22.08
N GLY A 173 5.66 3.07 -22.23
CA GLY A 173 6.38 1.98 -22.91
C GLY A 173 7.46 1.29 -22.09
N TYR A 174 7.39 1.37 -20.77
CA TYR A 174 8.31 0.66 -19.87
C TYR A 174 8.02 -0.84 -19.91
N THR A 175 8.92 -1.64 -20.49
CA THR A 175 8.89 -3.11 -20.46
C THR A 175 9.62 -3.66 -19.25
N GLN A 176 10.62 -2.93 -18.77
CA GLN A 176 11.38 -3.17 -17.55
C GLN A 176 11.26 -1.94 -16.66
N VAL A 177 11.15 -2.15 -15.35
CA VAL A 177 10.97 -1.10 -14.36
C VAL A 177 12.08 -1.20 -13.33
N LYS A 178 12.78 -0.10 -13.09
CA LYS A 178 13.81 -0.02 -12.06
C LYS A 178 13.20 0.17 -10.70
N VAL A 179 13.39 -0.81 -9.83
CA VAL A 179 12.77 -0.89 -8.50
C VAL A 179 13.82 -1.24 -7.44
N ASN A 180 13.48 -1.00 -6.18
CA ASN A 180 14.24 -1.56 -5.08
C ASN A 180 13.79 -3.03 -4.86
N LYS A 181 14.76 -3.94 -4.73
CA LYS A 181 14.52 -5.37 -4.50
C LYS A 181 13.69 -5.55 -3.22
N LYS A 182 12.72 -6.44 -3.25
CA LYS A 182 11.98 -6.83 -2.05
C LYS A 182 12.89 -7.63 -1.11
N PRO A 183 12.97 -7.28 0.19
CA PRO A 183 13.74 -8.07 1.14
C PRO A 183 13.11 -9.44 1.35
N SER A 184 13.95 -10.44 1.58
CA SER A 184 13.55 -11.80 1.92
C SER A 184 13.42 -11.96 3.44
N VAL A 185 12.48 -12.81 3.90
CA VAL A 185 12.15 -12.98 5.31
C VAL A 185 12.30 -14.43 5.74
N GLY A 186 13.12 -14.69 6.76
CA GLY A 186 13.16 -15.96 7.49
C GLY A 186 12.29 -15.86 8.77
N VAL A 187 11.40 -16.81 8.99
CA VAL A 187 10.51 -16.86 10.17
C VAL A 187 10.84 -18.09 10.99
N ILE A 188 11.24 -17.89 12.24
CA ILE A 188 11.64 -18.94 13.17
C ILE A 188 10.67 -18.94 14.34
N ALA A 189 9.93 -20.02 14.53
CA ALA A 189 9.07 -20.21 15.70
C ALA A 189 9.82 -21.06 16.74
N THR A 190 9.93 -20.54 17.97
CA THR A 190 10.61 -21.19 19.08
C THR A 190 9.63 -21.51 20.21
N GLY A 191 9.80 -22.66 20.83
CA GLY A 191 9.02 -23.13 21.97
C GLY A 191 8.74 -24.63 21.89
N SER A 192 9.12 -25.36 22.92
CA SER A 192 8.91 -26.81 23.03
C SER A 192 7.42 -27.19 23.13
N GLU A 193 6.54 -26.21 23.38
CA GLU A 193 5.09 -26.36 23.39
C GLU A 193 4.47 -26.35 21.98
N LEU A 194 5.23 -25.94 20.95
CA LEU A 194 4.68 -25.72 19.59
C LEU A 194 4.58 -27.03 18.81
N LEU A 195 3.41 -27.24 18.20
CA LEU A 195 3.11 -28.28 17.23
C LEU A 195 2.99 -27.66 15.83
N ASP A 196 3.29 -28.45 14.80
CA ASP A 196 2.91 -28.08 13.43
C ASP A 196 1.38 -28.06 13.27
N VAL A 197 0.91 -27.37 12.24
CA VAL A 197 -0.53 -27.26 11.93
C VAL A 197 -1.18 -28.61 11.69
N ASN A 198 -0.42 -29.57 11.12
CA ASN A 198 -0.88 -30.92 10.77
C ASN A 198 -0.80 -31.90 11.95
N ASP A 199 -0.08 -31.57 13.02
CA ASP A 199 0.09 -32.49 14.14
C ASP A 199 -1.18 -32.65 14.95
N ALA A 200 -1.36 -33.81 15.56
CA ALA A 200 -2.42 -34.05 16.53
C ALA A 200 -2.18 -33.21 17.78
N LEU A 201 -3.25 -32.69 18.39
CA LEU A 201 -3.13 -31.96 19.63
C LEU A 201 -2.72 -32.89 20.77
N GLU A 202 -1.71 -32.47 21.53
CA GLU A 202 -1.20 -33.14 22.71
C GLU A 202 -1.44 -32.30 23.97
N SER A 203 -1.47 -32.95 25.12
CA SER A 203 -1.62 -32.23 26.41
C SER A 203 -0.44 -31.29 26.66
N GLY A 204 -0.71 -30.02 26.98
CA GLY A 204 0.30 -28.99 27.20
C GLY A 204 0.91 -28.41 25.94
N LYS A 205 0.51 -28.87 24.75
CA LYS A 205 0.99 -28.35 23.46
C LYS A 205 -0.05 -27.47 22.79
N ILE A 206 0.44 -26.55 21.95
CA ILE A 206 -0.38 -25.66 21.10
C ILE A 206 0.16 -25.64 19.67
N ARG A 207 -0.70 -25.38 18.69
CA ARG A 207 -0.23 -25.22 17.31
C ARG A 207 0.45 -23.87 17.11
N ASN A 208 1.53 -23.88 16.33
CA ASN A 208 2.22 -22.67 15.91
C ASN A 208 1.28 -21.83 15.02
N SER A 209 0.71 -20.75 15.56
CA SER A 209 -0.10 -19.79 14.82
C SER A 209 0.68 -18.57 14.34
N ASN A 210 1.80 -18.24 15.01
CA ASN A 210 2.59 -17.06 14.69
C ASN A 210 3.36 -17.20 13.37
N GLY A 211 3.98 -18.35 13.13
CA GLY A 211 4.72 -18.61 11.88
C GLY A 211 3.85 -18.38 10.63
N PRO A 212 2.70 -19.07 10.48
CA PRO A 212 1.78 -18.82 9.38
C PRO A 212 1.26 -17.38 9.31
N MET A 213 0.97 -16.74 10.45
CA MET A 213 0.50 -15.35 10.50
C MET A 213 1.56 -14.39 9.97
N ILE A 214 2.82 -14.49 10.42
CA ILE A 214 3.93 -13.64 9.96
C ILE A 214 4.21 -13.87 8.48
N THR A 215 4.16 -15.12 8.01
CA THR A 215 4.28 -15.45 6.59
C THR A 215 3.19 -14.77 5.77
N ALA A 216 1.93 -14.82 6.20
CA ALA A 216 0.82 -14.17 5.52
C ALA A 216 0.96 -12.63 5.53
N LEU A 217 1.38 -12.03 6.65
CA LEU A 217 1.65 -10.59 6.74
C LEU A 217 2.79 -10.16 5.80
N SER A 218 3.84 -10.97 5.69
CA SER A 218 4.95 -10.74 4.76
C SER A 218 4.47 -10.82 3.30
N GLN A 219 3.68 -11.85 2.95
CA GLN A 219 3.09 -12.01 1.61
C GLN A 219 2.17 -10.84 1.24
N LYS A 220 1.43 -10.29 2.20
CA LYS A 220 0.61 -9.09 1.99
C LYS A 220 1.43 -7.85 1.58
N LEU A 221 2.70 -7.78 2.01
CA LEU A 221 3.67 -6.79 1.57
C LEU A 221 4.38 -7.18 0.25
N GLY A 222 3.98 -8.29 -0.35
CA GLY A 222 4.61 -8.84 -1.56
C GLY A 222 5.98 -9.48 -1.32
N LEU A 223 6.32 -9.84 -0.07
CA LEU A 223 7.60 -10.45 0.30
C LEU A 223 7.54 -11.98 0.22
N SER A 224 8.68 -12.59 -0.06
CA SER A 224 8.91 -14.02 0.15
C SER A 224 9.30 -14.27 1.60
N ALA A 225 8.59 -15.17 2.28
CA ALA A 225 8.89 -15.57 3.65
C ALA A 225 9.03 -17.09 3.74
N ILE A 226 10.08 -17.56 4.39
CA ILE A 226 10.38 -18.99 4.60
C ILE A 226 10.34 -19.27 6.10
N ALA A 227 9.53 -20.27 6.49
CA ALA A 227 9.45 -20.74 7.86
C ALA A 227 10.55 -21.77 8.14
N TYR A 228 11.20 -21.62 9.31
CA TYR A 228 12.17 -22.53 9.86
C TYR A 228 11.61 -23.13 11.14
N GLN A 229 11.92 -24.39 11.40
CA GLN A 229 11.61 -25.05 12.66
C GLN A 229 12.89 -25.26 13.49
N ILE A 230 12.81 -24.99 14.77
CA ILE A 230 13.83 -25.44 15.75
C ILE A 230 13.35 -26.79 16.29
N GLN A 231 14.12 -27.84 16.01
CA GLN A 231 13.78 -29.21 16.42
C GLN A 231 14.14 -29.48 17.90
N GLU A 232 15.20 -28.84 18.40
CA GLU A 232 15.68 -28.96 19.76
C GLU A 232 15.67 -27.58 20.44
N ASP A 233 15.10 -27.50 21.64
CA ASP A 233 14.99 -26.25 22.40
C ASP A 233 16.26 -26.03 23.23
N ASP A 234 17.42 -25.94 22.56
CA ASP A 234 18.70 -25.62 23.11
C ASP A 234 19.37 -24.42 22.43
N LEU A 235 20.35 -23.83 23.11
CA LEU A 235 21.00 -22.61 22.65
C LEU A 235 21.81 -22.82 21.37
N ASP A 236 22.56 -23.90 21.24
CA ASP A 236 23.48 -24.10 20.11
C ASP A 236 22.70 -24.35 18.83
N SER A 237 21.66 -25.19 18.87
CA SER A 237 20.73 -25.40 17.76
C SER A 237 20.03 -24.10 17.36
N SER A 238 19.60 -23.31 18.33
CA SER A 238 18.95 -22.01 18.08
C SER A 238 19.90 -21.03 17.37
N ILE A 239 21.17 -20.92 17.83
CA ILE A 239 22.18 -20.08 17.18
C ILE A 239 22.44 -20.55 15.75
N GLN A 240 22.52 -21.85 15.51
CA GLN A 240 22.77 -22.39 14.18
C GLN A 240 21.64 -22.08 13.21
N VAL A 241 20.38 -22.29 13.61
CA VAL A 241 19.20 -22.00 12.78
C VAL A 241 19.10 -20.51 12.44
N VAL A 242 19.38 -19.63 13.42
CA VAL A 242 19.38 -18.18 13.16
C VAL A 242 20.52 -17.80 12.19
N LYS A 243 21.73 -18.35 12.33
CA LYS A 243 22.84 -18.13 11.38
C LYS A 243 22.48 -18.58 9.98
N GLU A 244 21.86 -19.75 9.81
CA GLU A 244 21.43 -20.25 8.52
C GLU A 244 20.34 -19.37 7.87
N ALA A 245 19.40 -18.88 8.67
CA ALA A 245 18.39 -17.94 8.21
C ALA A 245 19.02 -16.60 7.77
N MET A 246 19.93 -16.04 8.57
CA MET A 246 20.66 -14.81 8.23
C MET A 246 21.48 -14.92 6.94
N ALA A 247 22.05 -16.08 6.66
CA ALA A 247 22.82 -16.29 5.43
C ALA A 247 21.96 -16.27 4.15
N LYS A 248 20.63 -16.37 4.29
CA LYS A 248 19.69 -16.49 3.17
C LYS A 248 18.68 -15.36 3.11
N HIS A 249 18.51 -14.58 4.20
CA HIS A 249 17.46 -13.60 4.33
C HIS A 249 17.98 -12.26 4.82
N ASP A 250 17.35 -11.20 4.33
CA ASP A 250 17.62 -9.82 4.73
C ASP A 250 16.98 -9.48 6.10
N ILE A 251 15.94 -10.24 6.46
CA ILE A 251 15.19 -10.09 7.71
C ILE A 251 14.97 -11.47 8.32
N VAL A 252 15.27 -11.64 9.61
CA VAL A 252 14.96 -12.82 10.39
C VAL A 252 14.02 -12.45 11.54
N ILE A 253 12.87 -13.11 11.61
CA ILE A 253 11.87 -12.91 12.65
C ILE A 253 11.77 -14.15 13.50
N THR A 254 12.12 -14.04 14.79
CA THR A 254 11.87 -15.09 15.77
C THR A 254 10.57 -14.80 16.51
N THR A 255 9.74 -15.81 16.76
CA THR A 255 8.51 -15.71 17.56
C THR A 255 8.58 -16.64 18.76
N GLY A 256 8.53 -16.08 19.97
CA GLY A 256 8.83 -16.78 21.21
C GLY A 256 10.26 -16.51 21.67
N GLY A 257 10.64 -17.04 22.84
CA GLY A 257 12.00 -16.88 23.40
C GLY A 257 12.41 -15.43 23.74
N VAL A 258 11.49 -14.49 23.81
CA VAL A 258 11.74 -13.05 24.10
C VAL A 258 11.39 -12.65 25.53
N SER A 259 10.91 -13.58 26.33
CA SER A 259 10.53 -13.33 27.73
C SER A 259 11.76 -13.28 28.66
N VAL A 260 11.56 -12.93 29.90
CA VAL A 260 12.61 -12.95 30.93
C VAL A 260 12.68 -14.33 31.65
N GLY A 261 12.17 -15.38 31.03
CA GLY A 261 12.16 -16.74 31.58
C GLY A 261 13.49 -17.46 31.40
N ASP A 262 13.65 -18.58 32.13
CA ASP A 262 14.87 -19.41 32.13
C ASP A 262 15.20 -20.02 30.74
N PHE A 263 14.27 -20.01 29.83
CA PHE A 263 14.38 -20.53 28.43
C PHE A 263 14.44 -19.43 27.37
N ASP A 264 14.79 -18.18 27.74
CA ASP A 264 14.97 -17.09 26.80
C ASP A 264 16.43 -17.01 26.32
N TYR A 265 16.69 -17.59 25.16
CA TYR A 265 18.03 -17.63 24.56
C TYR A 265 18.36 -16.43 23.68
N LEU A 266 17.43 -15.52 23.38
CA LEU A 266 17.69 -14.42 22.45
C LEU A 266 18.86 -13.52 22.82
N PRO A 267 19.10 -13.15 24.10
CA PRO A 267 20.27 -12.37 24.45
C PRO A 267 21.61 -13.09 24.14
N GLN A 268 21.70 -14.40 24.42
CA GLN A 268 22.89 -15.20 24.11
C GLN A 268 23.05 -15.41 22.60
N ILE A 269 21.93 -15.58 21.84
CA ILE A 269 21.95 -15.68 20.39
C ILE A 269 22.51 -14.39 19.79
N TYR A 270 22.02 -13.22 20.24
CA TYR A 270 22.50 -11.94 19.72
C TYR A 270 23.97 -11.66 20.07
N GLU A 271 24.41 -12.04 21.29
CA GLU A 271 25.81 -11.97 21.67
C GLU A 271 26.69 -12.87 20.79
N ALA A 272 26.29 -14.13 20.55
CA ALA A 272 27.02 -15.07 19.70
C ALA A 272 27.06 -14.65 18.22
N LEU A 273 26.12 -13.79 17.78
CA LEU A 273 26.07 -13.21 16.44
C LEU A 273 26.78 -11.86 16.33
N ASN A 274 27.32 -11.32 17.43
CA ASN A 274 27.82 -9.95 17.54
C ASN A 274 26.79 -8.92 17.05
N ALA A 275 25.50 -9.14 17.35
CA ALA A 275 24.43 -8.28 16.89
C ALA A 275 24.34 -7.01 17.74
N GLU A 276 24.16 -5.86 17.09
CA GLU A 276 23.84 -4.60 17.73
C GLU A 276 22.38 -4.60 18.14
N VAL A 277 22.08 -4.63 19.43
CA VAL A 277 20.72 -4.58 19.97
C VAL A 277 20.23 -3.13 20.00
N LEU A 278 19.27 -2.80 19.12
CA LEU A 278 18.69 -1.46 19.03
C LEU A 278 17.80 -1.16 20.25
N PHE A 279 17.03 -2.16 20.70
CA PHE A 279 16.27 -2.15 21.95
C PHE A 279 15.80 -3.57 22.31
N ASN A 280 15.47 -3.77 23.57
CA ASN A 280 14.97 -5.04 24.11
C ASN A 280 13.77 -4.87 25.06
N LYS A 281 13.23 -3.64 25.18
CA LYS A 281 12.01 -3.35 25.95
C LYS A 281 11.38 -2.04 25.51
N ILE A 282 10.05 -2.05 25.39
CA ILE A 282 9.28 -0.91 24.90
C ILE A 282 8.16 -0.58 25.90
N ALA A 283 7.87 0.70 26.06
CA ALA A 283 6.78 1.20 26.91
C ALA A 283 5.43 1.04 26.20
N MET A 284 5.07 -0.21 25.84
CA MET A 284 3.82 -0.55 25.16
C MET A 284 3.17 -1.81 25.71
N ARG A 285 1.89 -2.01 25.38
CA ARG A 285 1.13 -3.25 25.59
C ARG A 285 0.16 -3.49 24.42
N PRO A 286 0.10 -4.73 23.86
CA PRO A 286 0.96 -5.87 24.14
C PRO A 286 2.35 -5.70 23.53
N GLY A 287 3.28 -6.65 23.78
CA GLY A 287 4.57 -6.72 23.10
C GLY A 287 5.70 -5.89 23.73
N SER A 288 5.63 -5.57 25.02
CA SER A 288 6.68 -4.78 25.72
C SER A 288 8.08 -5.38 25.69
N VAL A 289 8.22 -6.67 25.42
CA VAL A 289 9.50 -7.40 25.37
C VAL A 289 10.00 -7.64 23.95
N THR A 290 9.37 -7.01 22.93
CA THR A 290 9.89 -7.03 21.58
C THR A 290 11.33 -6.53 21.56
N THR A 291 12.21 -7.31 20.93
CA THR A 291 13.62 -6.99 20.76
C THR A 291 13.93 -6.82 19.30
N VAL A 292 14.73 -5.83 18.96
CA VAL A 292 15.24 -5.66 17.59
C VAL A 292 16.74 -5.49 17.65
N ALA A 293 17.44 -6.20 16.79
CA ALA A 293 18.89 -6.11 16.63
C ALA A 293 19.25 -6.13 15.14
N VAL A 294 20.49 -5.76 14.83
CA VAL A 294 21.09 -5.81 13.49
C VAL A 294 22.41 -6.55 13.57
N ALA A 295 22.64 -7.45 12.64
CA ALA A 295 23.94 -8.12 12.46
C ALA A 295 24.19 -8.35 10.96
N ASN A 296 25.36 -7.94 10.46
CA ASN A 296 25.75 -8.11 9.04
C ASN A 296 24.68 -7.62 8.06
N GLU A 297 24.14 -6.42 8.29
CA GLU A 297 23.08 -5.81 7.49
C GLU A 297 21.74 -6.58 7.49
N THR A 298 21.60 -7.60 8.33
CA THR A 298 20.36 -8.36 8.53
C THR A 298 19.62 -7.85 9.77
N TYR A 299 18.33 -7.54 9.60
CA TYR A 299 17.47 -7.26 10.76
C TYR A 299 17.07 -8.54 11.49
N LEU A 300 17.18 -8.51 12.80
CA LEU A 300 16.75 -9.57 13.71
C LEU A 300 15.60 -9.05 14.59
N PHE A 301 14.39 -9.53 14.33
CA PHE A 301 13.20 -9.17 15.11
C PHE A 301 12.83 -10.32 16.05
N GLY A 302 12.99 -10.11 17.35
CA GLY A 302 12.47 -10.99 18.38
C GLY A 302 11.06 -10.56 18.78
N LEU A 303 10.05 -11.20 18.24
CA LEU A 303 8.65 -10.93 18.52
C LEU A 303 8.10 -11.88 19.58
N SER A 304 7.10 -11.42 20.33
CA SER A 304 6.46 -12.21 21.39
C SER A 304 5.82 -13.50 20.86
N GLY A 305 5.92 -14.60 21.60
CA GLY A 305 5.16 -15.83 21.37
C GLY A 305 3.64 -15.64 21.49
N ASN A 306 3.15 -14.58 22.14
CA ASN A 306 1.74 -14.23 22.20
C ASN A 306 1.25 -13.63 20.87
N PRO A 307 0.25 -14.21 20.19
CA PRO A 307 -0.14 -13.85 18.83
C PRO A 307 -0.48 -12.37 18.62
N SER A 308 -1.28 -11.77 19.51
CA SER A 308 -1.61 -10.35 19.39
C SER A 308 -0.42 -9.42 19.60
N ALA A 309 0.55 -9.82 20.42
CA ALA A 309 1.78 -9.06 20.61
C ALA A 309 2.72 -9.21 19.40
N CYS A 310 2.78 -10.41 18.84
CA CYS A 310 3.50 -10.72 17.61
C CYS A 310 2.97 -9.89 16.43
N TYR A 311 1.66 -9.90 16.21
CA TYR A 311 0.98 -9.09 15.21
C TYR A 311 1.28 -7.59 15.36
N THR A 312 1.13 -7.07 16.59
CA THR A 312 1.41 -5.65 16.87
C THR A 312 2.87 -5.29 16.59
N GLY A 313 3.81 -6.17 16.96
CA GLY A 313 5.25 -5.98 16.69
C GLY A 313 5.56 -5.97 15.19
N PHE A 314 4.92 -6.83 14.42
CA PHE A 314 5.07 -6.82 12.95
C PHE A 314 4.59 -5.49 12.35
N GLU A 315 3.37 -5.05 12.67
CA GLU A 315 2.80 -3.81 12.11
C GLU A 315 3.58 -2.55 12.50
N LEU A 316 4.13 -2.50 13.72
CA LEU A 316 4.82 -1.31 14.23
C LEU A 316 6.32 -1.26 13.90
N TYR A 317 6.99 -2.40 13.72
CA TYR A 317 8.45 -2.43 13.58
C TYR A 317 8.92 -3.13 12.30
N VAL A 318 8.39 -4.30 11.95
CA VAL A 318 8.82 -5.04 10.77
C VAL A 318 8.37 -4.33 9.50
N LYS A 319 7.10 -3.96 9.41
CA LYS A 319 6.53 -3.30 8.22
C LYS A 319 7.20 -1.95 7.90
N PRO A 320 7.42 -1.02 8.85
CA PRO A 320 8.20 0.19 8.60
C PRO A 320 9.64 -0.09 8.17
N ALA A 321 10.32 -1.08 8.78
CA ALA A 321 11.67 -1.47 8.38
C ALA A 321 11.72 -1.94 6.92
N VAL A 322 10.80 -2.82 6.53
CA VAL A 322 10.67 -3.31 5.14
C VAL A 322 10.50 -2.15 4.16
N LEU A 323 9.56 -1.24 4.43
CA LEU A 323 9.30 -0.10 3.57
C LEU A 323 10.50 0.85 3.51
N HIS A 324 11.18 1.06 4.64
CA HIS A 324 12.42 1.83 4.70
C HIS A 324 13.54 1.19 3.87
N MET A 325 13.80 -0.11 4.05
CA MET A 325 14.79 -0.86 3.26
C MET A 325 14.54 -0.76 1.76
N MET A 326 13.29 -0.73 1.35
CA MET A 326 12.89 -0.55 -0.06
C MET A 326 12.90 0.92 -0.50
N GLY A 327 13.26 1.87 0.36
CA GLY A 327 13.33 3.30 0.04
C GLY A 327 11.97 3.93 -0.23
N ALA A 328 10.91 3.47 0.43
CA ALA A 328 9.58 4.05 0.28
C ALA A 328 9.49 5.46 0.87
N ASN A 329 8.78 6.37 0.19
CA ASN A 329 8.52 7.74 0.67
C ASN A 329 7.58 7.77 1.87
N ALA A 330 6.71 6.76 2.02
CA ALA A 330 5.76 6.63 3.11
C ALA A 330 5.95 5.27 3.80
N ILE A 331 6.52 5.27 5.00
CA ILE A 331 6.89 4.05 5.73
C ILE A 331 6.01 3.82 6.98
N TYR A 332 5.34 4.85 7.48
CA TYR A 332 4.51 4.74 8.68
C TYR A 332 3.06 4.41 8.36
N PRO A 333 2.38 3.64 9.22
CA PRO A 333 0.96 3.39 9.05
C PRO A 333 0.15 4.68 9.19
N GLN A 334 -0.95 4.75 8.45
CA GLN A 334 -1.89 5.87 8.56
C GLN A 334 -2.57 5.84 9.93
N VAL A 335 -2.56 6.97 10.62
CA VAL A 335 -3.28 7.19 11.87
C VAL A 335 -4.46 8.10 11.60
N ILE A 336 -5.65 7.66 11.99
CA ILE A 336 -6.89 8.44 11.91
C ILE A 336 -7.48 8.65 13.31
N GLN A 337 -8.41 9.59 13.42
CA GLN A 337 -9.23 9.75 14.62
C GLN A 337 -10.57 9.06 14.43
N ALA A 338 -11.04 8.37 15.48
CA ALA A 338 -12.33 7.70 15.50
C ALA A 338 -13.02 7.83 16.87
N THR A 339 -14.34 7.80 16.86
CA THR A 339 -15.14 7.79 18.10
C THR A 339 -15.18 6.38 18.67
N LEU A 340 -14.74 6.22 19.92
CA LEU A 340 -14.78 4.95 20.65
C LEU A 340 -16.22 4.60 21.02
N MET A 341 -16.69 3.42 20.62
CA MET A 341 -18.10 3.02 20.82
C MET A 341 -18.34 2.17 22.08
N GLU A 342 -17.29 1.79 22.80
CA GLU A 342 -17.37 1.03 24.05
C GLU A 342 -16.36 1.54 25.07
N ASP A 343 -16.68 1.40 26.34
CA ASP A 343 -15.78 1.75 27.44
C ASP A 343 -14.53 0.84 27.47
N PHE A 344 -13.37 1.45 27.66
CA PHE A 344 -12.13 0.74 27.93
C PHE A 344 -11.54 1.18 29.28
N LYS A 345 -11.99 0.55 30.39
CA LYS A 345 -11.71 0.99 31.76
C LYS A 345 -10.38 0.52 32.36
N LYS A 346 -9.46 0.01 31.55
CA LYS A 346 -8.16 -0.47 32.08
C LYS A 346 -7.14 0.65 32.14
N ALA A 347 -6.72 0.99 33.35
CA ALA A 347 -5.54 1.84 33.57
C ALA A 347 -4.28 1.18 32.98
N ASN A 348 -3.41 1.98 32.39
CA ASN A 348 -2.19 1.49 31.80
C ASN A 348 -1.07 2.53 31.88
N PRO A 349 0.11 2.18 32.44
CA PRO A 349 1.24 3.09 32.49
C PRO A 349 1.92 3.30 31.12
N PHE A 350 1.68 2.41 30.16
CA PHE A 350 2.31 2.42 28.82
C PHE A 350 1.28 2.63 27.71
N THR A 351 1.73 3.00 26.53
CA THR A 351 0.88 3.05 25.32
C THR A 351 0.25 1.68 25.06
N ARG A 352 -1.04 1.63 24.82
CA ARG A 352 -1.78 0.40 24.55
C ARG A 352 -2.28 0.36 23.12
N PHE A 353 -2.02 -0.75 22.47
CA PHE A 353 -2.55 -1.08 21.14
C PHE A 353 -3.63 -2.16 21.28
N ILE A 354 -4.84 -1.84 20.85
CA ILE A 354 -6.02 -2.72 21.00
C ILE A 354 -6.52 -3.06 19.60
N ARG A 355 -6.57 -4.35 19.27
CA ARG A 355 -7.19 -4.79 18.01
C ARG A 355 -8.65 -4.35 18.00
N ALA A 356 -9.08 -3.77 16.89
CA ALA A 356 -10.37 -3.11 16.80
C ALA A 356 -10.95 -3.23 15.38
N THR A 357 -12.24 -3.02 15.30
CA THR A 357 -12.94 -2.84 14.03
C THR A 357 -13.29 -1.36 13.91
N ALA A 358 -12.70 -0.71 12.91
CA ALA A 358 -13.03 0.66 12.51
C ALA A 358 -14.06 0.62 11.38
N THR A 359 -15.08 1.47 11.48
CA THR A 359 -16.18 1.55 10.51
C THR A 359 -16.50 3.00 10.22
N LEU A 360 -16.66 3.33 8.93
CA LEU A 360 -17.13 4.64 8.49
C LEU A 360 -18.66 4.64 8.47
N ASN A 361 -19.27 5.40 9.39
CA ASN A 361 -20.71 5.58 9.46
C ASN A 361 -21.09 6.98 8.95
N GLY A 362 -21.49 7.07 7.71
CA GLY A 362 -21.73 8.36 7.06
C GLY A 362 -20.43 9.18 6.93
N LYS A 363 -20.27 10.21 7.76
CA LYS A 363 -19.08 11.07 7.79
C LYS A 363 -18.20 10.84 9.02
N GLU A 364 -18.59 9.96 9.91
CA GLU A 364 -17.92 9.72 11.18
C GLU A 364 -17.25 8.35 11.18
N MET A 365 -15.97 8.35 11.55
CA MET A 365 -15.24 7.11 11.80
C MET A 365 -15.51 6.66 13.23
N THR A 366 -16.01 5.46 13.40
CA THR A 366 -16.24 4.82 14.70
C THR A 366 -15.32 3.62 14.88
N VAL A 367 -15.03 3.27 16.14
CA VAL A 367 -14.17 2.13 16.45
C VAL A 367 -14.66 1.35 17.67
N VAL A 368 -14.61 0.02 17.54
CA VAL A 368 -14.97 -0.92 18.62
C VAL A 368 -13.81 -1.86 18.85
N PRO A 369 -13.40 -2.12 20.11
CA PRO A 369 -12.42 -3.20 20.39
C PRO A 369 -12.92 -4.56 19.89
N SER A 370 -12.07 -5.31 19.17
CA SER A 370 -12.43 -6.62 18.64
C SER A 370 -12.22 -7.71 19.69
N GLY A 371 -13.31 -8.30 20.16
CA GLY A 371 -13.30 -9.49 21.01
C GLY A 371 -12.41 -9.42 22.26
N PHE A 372 -11.70 -10.52 22.54
CA PHE A 372 -10.93 -10.67 23.77
C PHE A 372 -9.56 -9.96 23.70
N ASN A 373 -9.40 -8.87 24.47
CA ASN A 373 -8.22 -8.00 24.43
C ASN A 373 -7.09 -8.44 25.40
N LYS A 374 -6.56 -9.67 25.21
CA LYS A 374 -5.32 -10.12 25.86
C LYS A 374 -4.24 -10.39 24.82
N SER A 375 -2.98 -10.42 25.25
CA SER A 375 -1.81 -10.64 24.37
C SER A 375 -1.85 -11.96 23.59
N GLY A 376 -2.41 -13.03 24.21
CA GLY A 376 -2.55 -14.35 23.61
C GLY A 376 -3.79 -14.53 22.75
N ALA A 377 -4.63 -13.50 22.53
CA ALA A 377 -5.84 -13.63 21.72
C ALA A 377 -5.50 -13.73 20.23
N VAL A 378 -5.95 -14.81 19.56
CA VAL A 378 -5.81 -15.02 18.11
C VAL A 378 -7.06 -14.56 17.38
N VAL A 379 -8.24 -14.97 17.84
CA VAL A 379 -9.54 -14.70 17.17
C VAL A 379 -9.80 -13.22 16.97
N ALA A 380 -9.41 -12.38 17.94
CA ALA A 380 -9.56 -10.94 17.84
C ALA A 380 -8.76 -10.33 16.68
N ILE A 381 -7.67 -10.96 16.22
CA ILE A 381 -6.87 -10.49 15.08
C ILE A 381 -7.68 -10.68 13.78
N ALA A 382 -8.30 -11.85 13.61
CA ALA A 382 -9.06 -12.18 12.41
C ALA A 382 -10.31 -11.30 12.20
N HIS A 383 -10.82 -10.68 13.26
CA HIS A 383 -11.97 -9.79 13.23
C HIS A 383 -11.61 -8.30 13.35
N SER A 384 -10.32 -7.95 13.21
CA SER A 384 -9.86 -6.56 13.27
C SER A 384 -9.37 -6.07 11.92
N ASN A 385 -9.66 -4.80 11.63
CA ASN A 385 -9.08 -4.05 10.51
C ASN A 385 -8.24 -2.86 10.99
N ALA A 386 -8.12 -2.71 12.31
CA ALA A 386 -7.48 -1.56 12.91
C ALA A 386 -6.89 -1.87 14.30
N MET A 387 -6.04 -0.98 14.80
CA MET A 387 -5.58 -0.95 16.19
C MET A 387 -5.87 0.41 16.80
N ILE A 388 -6.63 0.46 17.91
CA ILE A 388 -6.76 1.66 18.72
C ILE A 388 -5.44 1.90 19.44
N MET A 389 -4.94 3.13 19.40
CA MET A 389 -3.75 3.56 20.12
C MET A 389 -4.18 4.44 21.31
N LEU A 390 -4.05 3.92 22.53
CA LEU A 390 -4.34 4.66 23.77
C LEU A 390 -3.04 5.05 24.45
N PRO A 391 -2.76 6.35 24.65
CA PRO A 391 -1.60 6.81 25.41
C PRO A 391 -1.54 6.22 26.82
N GLY A 392 -0.32 6.00 27.32
CA GLY A 392 -0.09 5.60 28.69
C GLY A 392 -0.44 6.71 29.70
N GLY A 393 -0.49 6.32 31.00
CA GLY A 393 -0.76 7.27 32.09
C GLY A 393 -2.24 7.63 32.33
N THR A 394 -3.16 6.97 31.62
CA THR A 394 -4.60 7.20 31.75
C THR A 394 -5.28 6.14 32.60
N ARG A 395 -6.47 6.47 33.17
CA ARG A 395 -7.29 5.54 33.96
C ARG A 395 -8.30 4.76 33.12
N GLY A 396 -8.32 4.99 31.82
CA GLY A 396 -9.25 4.39 30.85
C GLY A 396 -9.90 5.42 29.95
N TYR A 397 -10.70 4.92 29.02
CA TYR A 397 -11.43 5.71 28.03
C TYR A 397 -12.89 5.29 28.06
N SER A 398 -13.79 6.25 27.98
CA SER A 398 -15.24 6.01 27.91
C SER A 398 -15.74 6.06 26.48
N GLN A 399 -16.85 5.40 26.22
CA GLN A 399 -17.61 5.57 24.98
C GLN A 399 -17.80 7.06 24.66
N GLY A 400 -17.71 7.41 23.38
CA GLY A 400 -17.79 8.79 22.89
C GLY A 400 -16.45 9.54 22.87
N HIS A 401 -15.39 9.03 23.50
CA HIS A 401 -14.08 9.66 23.38
C HIS A 401 -13.49 9.48 21.97
N THR A 402 -12.86 10.54 21.47
CA THR A 402 -12.03 10.46 20.26
C THR A 402 -10.70 9.80 20.60
N VAL A 403 -10.34 8.79 19.83
CA VAL A 403 -9.09 8.02 19.97
C VAL A 403 -8.33 7.93 18.66
N ASN A 404 -7.02 7.78 18.74
CA ASN A 404 -6.20 7.52 17.56
C ASN A 404 -6.29 6.05 17.17
N VAL A 405 -6.38 5.79 15.87
CA VAL A 405 -6.55 4.45 15.30
C VAL A 405 -5.57 4.27 14.15
N ILE A 406 -4.80 3.19 14.20
CA ILE A 406 -3.94 2.72 13.11
C ILE A 406 -4.78 1.77 12.24
N LEU A 407 -4.91 2.06 10.95
CA LEU A 407 -5.54 1.13 10.01
C LEU A 407 -4.53 0.04 9.61
N THR A 408 -4.91 -1.24 9.80
CA THR A 408 -4.07 -2.40 9.46
C THR A 408 -4.56 -3.11 8.21
N GLU A 409 -5.87 -2.99 7.91
CA GLU A 409 -6.51 -3.48 6.68
C GLU A 409 -7.18 -2.30 5.97
N SER A 410 -6.88 -2.12 4.69
CA SER A 410 -7.46 -1.04 3.88
C SER A 410 -8.68 -1.46 3.07
N GLN A 411 -8.94 -2.77 2.95
CA GLN A 411 -10.04 -3.28 2.14
C GLN A 411 -11.13 -3.86 3.05
N THR A 412 -12.24 -3.14 3.13
CA THR A 412 -13.49 -3.62 3.71
C THR A 412 -14.55 -3.63 2.62
N TYR A 413 -15.35 -4.70 2.59
CA TYR A 413 -16.44 -4.86 1.62
C TYR A 413 -17.77 -4.81 2.35
N GLU A 414 -18.72 -4.04 1.83
CA GLU A 414 -20.08 -3.95 2.35
C GLU A 414 -20.96 -5.10 1.83
N LYS A 415 -21.95 -5.53 2.63
CA LYS A 415 -22.89 -6.58 2.23
C LYS A 415 -23.94 -6.09 1.23
N THR A 416 -24.18 -4.79 1.18
CA THR A 416 -25.16 -4.16 0.31
C THR A 416 -24.48 -3.35 -0.77
N CYS A 417 -25.09 -3.30 -1.97
CA CYS A 417 -24.63 -2.46 -3.06
C CYS A 417 -24.71 -0.98 -2.63
N PHE A 418 -23.70 -0.20 -2.98
CA PHE A 418 -23.62 1.24 -2.68
C PHE A 418 -24.45 2.12 -3.62
N ILE A 419 -25.11 1.54 -4.64
CA ILE A 419 -25.98 2.19 -5.63
C ILE A 419 -27.43 1.81 -5.35
#